data_05644bd2da92e145a5eba368f6f676ef
#
_entry.id   05644bd2da92e145a5eba368f6f676ef
#
_cell.length_a   1.000
_cell.length_b   1.000
_cell.length_c   1.000
_cell.angle_alpha   90.00
_cell.angle_beta   90.00
_cell.angle_gamma   90.00
#
_symmetry.space_group_name_H-M   'P 1'
#
loop_
_entity.id
_entity.type
_entity.pdbx_description
1 polymer ?
#
loop_
_entity_poly.entity_id
_entity_poly.type
_entity_poly.pdbx_seq_one_letter_code
_entity_poly.pdbx_strand_id
1 'polypeptide(L)'
;DGRMVSVYMERASGRFRLWATDLQEFRKKRSAVDDLHIKIIYKQYVSVGYNVGTEMPNAFVETRTMETAPTTLTDDGTLLLAYDYVLASDRREDHVLVDVFVYDGNGKEINHYQNIDVPLYRNRETVIKGPFLTKTIGSGDIGIDDDFDNEHVVVIPD
;
A
#
# COMPACT_ATOMS: atom_id res chain seq x y z
N ASP A 1 23.94 26.73 32.05
CA ASP A 1 22.87 25.79 32.40
C ASP A 1 22.39 25.01 31.16
N GLY A 2 23.03 23.87 30.94
CA GLY A 2 22.59 22.95 29.87
C GLY A 2 21.31 22.24 30.28
N ARG A 3 20.14 22.77 29.90
CA ARG A 3 18.88 22.04 30.00
C ARG A 3 18.86 21.01 28.86
N MET A 4 18.86 19.75 29.22
CA MET A 4 18.62 18.66 28.25
C MET A 4 17.14 18.66 27.91
N VAL A 5 16.80 18.90 26.64
CA VAL A 5 15.43 18.76 26.12
C VAL A 5 15.37 17.44 25.33
N SER A 6 14.56 16.50 25.81
CA SER A 6 14.27 15.29 25.05
C SER A 6 13.12 15.56 24.08
N VAL A 7 13.37 15.39 22.80
CA VAL A 7 12.35 15.52 21.76
C VAL A 7 12.06 14.12 21.21
N TYR A 8 10.82 13.69 21.34
CA TYR A 8 10.34 12.46 20.72
C TYR A 8 9.76 12.81 19.36
N MET A 9 10.30 12.18 18.32
CA MET A 9 9.82 12.38 16.96
C MET A 9 9.13 11.09 16.47
N GLU A 10 7.89 11.23 16.04
CA GLU A 10 7.13 10.16 15.40
C GLU A 10 6.74 10.57 13.97
N ARG A 11 6.61 9.59 13.09
CA ARG A 11 6.15 9.85 11.71
C ARG A 11 4.68 10.24 11.73
N ALA A 12 4.33 11.29 10.98
CA ALA A 12 2.94 11.71 10.78
C ALA A 12 2.19 10.85 9.76
N SER A 13 2.81 9.80 9.24
CA SER A 13 2.25 8.95 8.19
C SER A 13 2.17 7.49 8.62
N GLY A 14 1.18 6.78 8.08
CA GLY A 14 1.19 5.33 7.92
C GLY A 14 1.89 4.94 6.62
N ARG A 15 2.35 3.71 6.54
CA ARG A 15 2.89 3.11 5.32
C ARG A 15 2.03 1.92 4.93
N PHE A 16 1.79 1.73 3.65
CA PHE A 16 1.30 0.45 3.16
C PHE A 16 2.28 -0.17 2.16
N ARG A 17 2.27 -1.49 2.10
CA ARG A 17 3.02 -2.28 1.11
C ARG A 17 2.10 -3.28 0.43
N LEU A 18 2.23 -3.38 -0.90
CA LEU A 18 1.53 -4.36 -1.73
C LEU A 18 2.48 -5.48 -2.13
N TRP A 19 2.17 -6.70 -1.71
CA TRP A 19 2.94 -7.90 -2.02
C TRP A 19 2.15 -8.84 -2.91
N ALA A 20 2.71 -9.21 -4.06
CA ALA A 20 2.18 -10.27 -4.90
C ALA A 20 2.66 -11.64 -4.40
N THR A 21 1.71 -12.55 -4.17
CA THR A 21 1.97 -13.92 -3.69
C THR A 21 2.04 -14.93 -4.82
N ASP A 22 1.63 -14.56 -6.02
CA ASP A 22 1.44 -15.43 -7.19
C ASP A 22 2.52 -15.29 -8.27
N LEU A 23 3.71 -14.84 -7.89
CA LEU A 23 4.84 -14.63 -8.81
C LEU A 23 5.22 -15.91 -9.56
N GLN A 24 5.21 -17.06 -8.86
CA GLN A 24 5.57 -18.33 -9.47
C GLN A 24 4.57 -18.76 -10.53
N GLU A 25 3.28 -18.56 -10.29
CA GLU A 25 2.23 -18.82 -11.26
C GLU A 25 2.32 -17.87 -12.46
N PHE A 26 2.58 -16.61 -12.19
CA PHE A 26 2.79 -15.61 -13.24
C PHE A 26 3.96 -15.96 -14.15
N ARG A 27 5.11 -16.37 -13.60
CA ARG A 27 6.31 -16.80 -14.36
C ARG A 27 6.07 -18.00 -15.25
N LYS A 28 5.17 -18.92 -14.87
CA LYS A 28 4.78 -20.04 -15.73
C LYS A 28 4.04 -19.61 -16.99
N LYS A 29 3.31 -18.49 -16.90
CA LYS A 29 2.51 -17.94 -18.00
C LYS A 29 3.24 -16.86 -18.79
N ARG A 30 4.18 -16.16 -18.16
CA ARG A 30 4.94 -15.02 -18.74
C ARG A 30 6.37 -15.04 -18.23
N SER A 31 7.33 -14.83 -19.11
CA SER A 31 8.76 -14.99 -18.79
C SER A 31 9.44 -13.77 -18.18
N ALA A 32 8.88 -12.57 -18.31
CA ALA A 32 9.51 -11.33 -17.89
C ALA A 32 8.76 -10.68 -16.71
N VAL A 33 9.44 -10.54 -15.58
CA VAL A 33 8.96 -9.82 -14.38
C VAL A 33 9.61 -8.44 -14.27
N ASP A 34 10.78 -8.28 -14.91
CA ASP A 34 11.64 -7.12 -14.77
C ASP A 34 11.06 -5.85 -15.39
N ASP A 35 10.07 -6.00 -16.27
CA ASP A 35 9.42 -4.89 -16.97
C ASP A 35 8.00 -4.57 -16.45
N LEU A 36 7.66 -5.07 -15.26
CA LEU A 36 6.36 -4.75 -14.69
C LEU A 36 6.29 -3.29 -14.24
N HIS A 37 5.16 -2.67 -14.52
CA HIS A 37 4.86 -1.31 -14.09
C HIS A 37 3.56 -1.29 -13.28
N ILE A 38 3.59 -0.67 -12.11
CA ILE A 38 2.47 -0.62 -11.17
C ILE A 38 1.97 0.81 -11.09
N LYS A 39 0.65 0.97 -11.27
CA LYS A 39 -0.03 2.25 -11.10
C LYS A 39 -1.06 2.13 -10.00
N ILE A 40 -0.98 3.03 -9.02
CA ILE A 40 -1.93 3.14 -7.92
C ILE A 40 -2.69 4.46 -8.08
N ILE A 41 -4.01 4.36 -8.10
CA ILE A 41 -4.90 5.53 -8.14
C ILE A 41 -5.65 5.61 -6.82
N TYR A 42 -5.44 6.71 -6.10
CA TYR A 42 -6.20 7.03 -4.91
C TYR A 42 -7.54 7.63 -5.33
N LYS A 43 -8.64 7.02 -4.89
CA LYS A 43 -10.01 7.35 -5.32
C LYS A 43 -10.74 8.30 -4.37
N GLN A 44 -10.18 8.53 -3.21
CA GLN A 44 -10.75 9.40 -2.18
C GLN A 44 -9.76 10.49 -1.83
N TYR A 45 -10.24 11.48 -1.10
CA TYR A 45 -9.40 12.55 -0.59
C TYR A 45 -8.22 12.01 0.22
N VAL A 46 -7.04 12.31 -0.25
CA VAL A 46 -5.76 11.97 0.40
C VAL A 46 -5.20 13.23 1.04
N SER A 47 -4.82 13.14 2.31
CA SER A 47 -4.21 14.25 3.01
C SER A 47 -2.81 14.55 2.47
N VAL A 48 -2.54 15.83 2.21
CA VAL A 48 -1.22 16.36 1.83
C VAL A 48 -0.65 17.29 2.89
N GLY A 49 -1.35 17.48 4.01
CA GLY A 49 -0.93 18.29 5.14
C GLY A 49 -1.18 17.58 6.47
N TYR A 50 -0.50 18.07 7.51
CA TYR A 50 -0.63 17.56 8.86
C TYR A 50 -0.60 18.69 9.89
N ASN A 51 -1.58 18.73 10.77
CA ASN A 51 -1.65 19.70 11.85
C ASN A 51 -0.98 19.12 13.10
N VAL A 52 0.19 19.64 13.42
CA VAL A 52 1.00 19.18 14.57
C VAL A 52 0.31 19.47 15.91
N GLY A 53 -0.45 20.54 16.00
CA GLY A 53 -1.15 20.92 17.24
C GLY A 53 -2.34 20.02 17.59
N THR A 54 -3.03 19.48 16.58
CA THR A 54 -4.16 18.54 16.75
C THR A 54 -3.77 17.10 16.48
N GLU A 55 -2.57 16.87 15.95
CA GLU A 55 -2.08 15.55 15.51
C GLU A 55 -3.00 14.86 14.49
N MET A 56 -3.53 15.65 13.56
CA MET A 56 -4.48 15.17 12.56
C MET A 56 -4.07 15.55 11.14
N PRO A 57 -4.30 14.66 10.16
CA PRO A 57 -4.20 15.00 8.74
C PRO A 57 -5.16 16.13 8.36
N ASN A 58 -4.71 16.97 7.44
CA ASN A 58 -5.50 18.05 6.85
C ASN A 58 -5.10 18.30 5.39
N ALA A 59 -5.65 19.34 4.75
CA ALA A 59 -5.34 19.73 3.37
C ALA A 59 -5.47 18.55 2.39
N PHE A 60 -6.70 18.10 2.17
CA PHE A 60 -6.99 16.95 1.33
C PHE A 60 -7.02 17.31 -0.16
N VAL A 61 -6.49 16.42 -1.01
CA VAL A 61 -6.63 16.44 -2.46
C VAL A 61 -7.56 15.34 -2.94
N GLU A 62 -8.34 15.60 -4.00
CA GLU A 62 -9.38 14.66 -4.48
C GLU A 62 -8.82 13.36 -5.01
N THR A 63 -7.73 13.44 -5.78
CA THR A 63 -7.12 12.27 -6.41
C THR A 63 -5.61 12.39 -6.39
N ARG A 64 -4.95 11.25 -6.33
CA ARG A 64 -3.50 11.13 -6.49
C ARG A 64 -3.20 9.88 -7.28
N THR A 65 -2.23 9.95 -8.16
CA THR A 65 -1.71 8.79 -8.89
C THR A 65 -0.25 8.59 -8.54
N MET A 66 0.13 7.34 -8.29
CA MET A 66 1.51 6.91 -8.10
C MET A 66 1.85 5.84 -9.12
N GLU A 67 3.03 5.94 -9.71
CA GLU A 67 3.57 4.94 -10.63
C GLU A 67 4.92 4.45 -10.12
N THR A 68 5.15 3.14 -10.16
CA THR A 68 6.37 2.51 -9.67
C THR A 68 6.63 1.19 -10.39
N ALA A 69 7.81 0.64 -10.17
CA ALA A 69 8.16 -0.71 -10.59
C ALA A 69 8.39 -1.61 -9.37
N PRO A 70 8.17 -2.92 -9.45
CA PRO A 70 8.51 -3.86 -8.38
C PRO A 70 9.98 -3.76 -7.99
N THR A 71 10.27 -3.78 -6.70
CA THR A 71 11.64 -3.48 -6.22
C THR A 71 12.30 -4.61 -5.44
N THR A 72 11.51 -5.47 -4.80
CA THR A 72 12.04 -6.47 -3.87
C THR A 72 11.38 -7.82 -4.10
N LEU A 73 12.21 -8.82 -4.31
CA LEU A 73 11.83 -10.23 -4.32
C LEU A 73 12.32 -10.87 -3.03
N THR A 74 11.46 -11.56 -2.33
CA THR A 74 11.80 -12.31 -1.11
C THR A 74 12.18 -13.76 -1.42
N ASP A 75 12.83 -14.43 -0.47
CA ASP A 75 13.26 -15.83 -0.61
C ASP A 75 12.07 -16.80 -0.74
N ASP A 76 10.89 -16.44 -0.21
CA ASP A 76 9.65 -17.21 -0.34
C ASP A 76 8.94 -17.03 -1.67
N GLY A 77 9.47 -16.18 -2.55
CA GLY A 77 8.93 -15.94 -3.89
C GLY A 77 7.80 -14.90 -3.93
N THR A 78 7.63 -14.09 -2.88
CA THR A 78 6.74 -12.93 -2.93
C THR A 78 7.45 -11.72 -3.52
N LEU A 79 6.70 -10.87 -4.22
CA LEU A 79 7.23 -9.70 -4.91
C LEU A 79 6.60 -8.42 -4.35
N LEU A 80 7.44 -7.49 -3.87
CA LEU A 80 6.96 -6.17 -3.48
C LEU A 80 6.64 -5.35 -4.73
N LEU A 81 5.35 -5.16 -4.98
CA LEU A 81 4.85 -4.40 -6.12
C LEU A 81 4.98 -2.90 -5.92
N ALA A 82 4.59 -2.43 -4.75
CA ALA A 82 4.58 -1.01 -4.43
C ALA A 82 4.51 -0.77 -2.92
N TYR A 83 4.93 0.40 -2.49
CA TYR A 83 4.67 0.94 -1.16
C TYR A 83 4.49 2.45 -1.23
N ASP A 84 3.75 3.01 -0.30
CA ASP A 84 3.61 4.46 -0.17
C ASP A 84 3.38 4.87 1.29
N TYR A 85 3.65 6.14 1.56
CA TYR A 85 3.41 6.79 2.85
C TYR A 85 2.26 7.77 2.71
N VAL A 86 1.26 7.63 3.58
CA VAL A 86 0.09 8.50 3.61
C VAL A 86 -0.05 9.10 5.00
N LEU A 87 -0.30 10.39 5.09
CA LEU A 87 -0.53 11.06 6.36
C LEU A 87 -1.75 10.46 7.06
N ALA A 88 -1.59 10.06 8.31
CA ALA A 88 -2.60 9.35 9.08
C ALA A 88 -2.59 9.77 10.55
N SER A 89 -3.70 9.54 11.23
CA SER A 89 -3.84 9.74 12.67
C SER A 89 -3.61 8.42 13.43
N ASP A 90 -3.20 8.52 14.68
CA ASP A 90 -3.21 7.41 15.64
C ASP A 90 -4.44 7.43 16.58
N ARG A 91 -5.23 8.50 16.51
CA ARG A 91 -6.44 8.67 17.32
C ARG A 91 -7.66 8.02 16.72
N ARG A 92 -7.62 7.77 15.43
CA ARG A 92 -8.68 7.09 14.66
C ARG A 92 -8.03 6.31 13.53
N GLU A 93 -8.73 5.31 13.06
CA GLU A 93 -8.40 4.62 11.83
C GLU A 93 -8.70 5.52 10.64
N ASP A 94 -7.68 5.81 9.85
CA ASP A 94 -7.82 6.48 8.57
C ASP A 94 -7.78 5.42 7.45
N HIS A 95 -8.57 5.63 6.41
CA HIS A 95 -8.64 4.72 5.26
C HIS A 95 -8.31 5.47 3.98
N VAL A 96 -7.67 4.79 3.05
CA VAL A 96 -7.57 5.22 1.67
C VAL A 96 -8.10 4.15 0.74
N LEU A 97 -8.93 4.55 -0.22
CA LEU A 97 -9.45 3.67 -1.25
C LEU A 97 -8.56 3.79 -2.47
N VAL A 98 -8.00 2.66 -2.92
CA VAL A 98 -7.07 2.63 -4.05
C VAL A 98 -7.49 1.63 -5.11
N ASP A 99 -7.20 1.98 -6.36
CA ASP A 99 -7.17 1.04 -7.48
C ASP A 99 -5.71 0.74 -7.82
N VAL A 100 -5.40 -0.52 -8.09
CA VAL A 100 -4.06 -0.99 -8.45
C VAL A 100 -4.12 -1.58 -9.86
N PHE A 101 -3.27 -1.08 -10.75
CA PHE A 101 -3.12 -1.58 -12.10
C PHE A 101 -1.72 -2.12 -12.30
N VAL A 102 -1.62 -3.27 -12.97
CA VAL A 102 -0.37 -3.92 -13.33
C VAL A 102 -0.24 -3.91 -14.84
N TYR A 103 0.85 -3.34 -15.34
CA TYR A 103 1.18 -3.27 -16.76
C TYR A 103 2.44 -4.07 -17.07
N ASP A 104 2.53 -4.60 -18.29
CA ASP A 104 3.77 -5.16 -18.81
C ASP A 104 4.71 -4.10 -19.39
N GLY A 105 5.91 -4.51 -19.81
CA GLY A 105 6.93 -3.60 -20.37
C GLY A 105 6.51 -2.89 -21.67
N ASN A 106 5.43 -3.31 -22.31
CA ASN A 106 4.85 -2.66 -23.48
C ASN A 106 3.73 -1.67 -23.11
N GLY A 107 3.45 -1.49 -21.83
CA GLY A 107 2.36 -0.64 -21.35
C GLY A 107 0.97 -1.27 -21.47
N LYS A 108 0.89 -2.59 -21.72
CA LYS A 108 -0.36 -3.31 -21.76
C LYS A 108 -0.78 -3.68 -20.32
N GLU A 109 -2.01 -3.34 -19.96
CA GLU A 109 -2.61 -3.81 -18.71
C GLU A 109 -2.74 -5.33 -18.72
N ILE A 110 -2.20 -5.96 -17.68
CA ILE A 110 -2.25 -7.40 -17.50
C ILE A 110 -3.15 -7.80 -16.34
N ASN A 111 -3.36 -6.91 -15.39
CA ASN A 111 -4.27 -7.11 -14.28
C ASN A 111 -4.65 -5.79 -13.61
N HIS A 112 -5.78 -5.77 -12.92
CA HIS A 112 -6.16 -4.65 -12.06
C HIS A 112 -7.01 -5.11 -10.86
N TYR A 113 -6.92 -4.33 -9.79
CA TYR A 113 -7.72 -4.46 -8.58
C TYR A 113 -8.36 -3.13 -8.25
N GLN A 114 -9.66 -3.14 -8.03
CA GLN A 114 -10.42 -1.93 -7.76
C GLN A 114 -10.94 -1.90 -6.33
N ASN A 115 -11.00 -0.69 -5.79
CA ASN A 115 -11.61 -0.41 -4.49
C ASN A 115 -10.97 -1.18 -3.33
N ILE A 116 -9.65 -1.28 -3.32
CA ILE A 116 -8.93 -1.80 -2.15
C ILE A 116 -9.02 -0.75 -1.05
N ASP A 117 -9.64 -1.11 0.06
CA ASP A 117 -9.73 -0.28 1.26
C ASP A 117 -8.50 -0.54 2.14
N VAL A 118 -7.65 0.47 2.29
CA VAL A 118 -6.40 0.37 3.02
C VAL A 118 -6.52 1.12 4.33
N PRO A 119 -6.63 0.41 5.47
CA PRO A 119 -6.58 1.04 6.78
C PRO A 119 -5.17 1.58 7.05
N LEU A 120 -5.09 2.75 7.62
CA LEU A 120 -3.84 3.43 7.91
C LEU A 120 -3.83 3.98 9.33
N TYR A 121 -2.71 3.82 10.00
CA TYR A 121 -2.45 4.43 11.30
C TYR A 121 -1.10 5.12 11.27
N ARG A 122 -1.00 6.26 11.98
CA ARG A 122 0.25 6.98 12.14
C ARG A 122 1.33 6.05 12.70
N ASN A 123 2.52 6.13 12.13
CA ASN A 123 3.72 5.38 12.54
C ASN A 123 3.57 3.85 12.49
N ARG A 124 2.59 3.33 11.75
CA ARG A 124 2.35 1.90 11.56
C ARG A 124 2.39 1.52 10.09
N GLU A 125 2.43 0.23 9.86
CA GLU A 125 2.46 -0.35 8.52
C GLU A 125 1.24 -1.23 8.28
N THR A 126 0.64 -1.07 7.09
CA THR A 126 -0.39 -1.96 6.56
C THR A 126 0.22 -2.80 5.45
N VAL A 127 0.20 -4.10 5.61
CA VAL A 127 0.72 -5.07 4.63
C VAL A 127 -0.46 -5.70 3.89
N ILE A 128 -0.49 -5.54 2.57
CA ILE A 128 -1.52 -6.11 1.71
C ILE A 128 -0.86 -7.21 0.87
N LYS A 129 -1.32 -8.44 1.04
CA LYS A 129 -0.82 -9.62 0.32
C LYS A 129 -1.93 -10.20 -0.55
N GLY A 130 -1.62 -10.55 -1.78
CA GLY A 130 -2.58 -11.17 -2.66
C GLY A 130 -2.04 -11.56 -4.03
N PRO A 131 -2.85 -12.26 -4.84
CA PRO A 131 -2.49 -12.74 -6.17
C PRO A 131 -2.62 -11.64 -7.23
N PHE A 132 -1.91 -10.52 -7.05
CA PHE A 132 -2.01 -9.31 -7.86
C PHE A 132 -1.58 -9.47 -9.32
N LEU A 133 -0.89 -10.56 -9.68
CA LEU A 133 -0.35 -10.73 -11.03
C LEU A 133 -1.22 -11.61 -11.93
N THR A 134 -1.99 -12.53 -11.37
CA THR A 134 -2.71 -13.56 -12.15
C THR A 134 -4.21 -13.54 -11.98
N LYS A 135 -4.72 -12.96 -10.90
CA LYS A 135 -6.16 -12.95 -10.60
C LYS A 135 -6.71 -11.54 -10.55
N THR A 136 -7.89 -11.36 -11.11
CA THR A 136 -8.70 -10.14 -10.93
C THR A 136 -9.74 -10.44 -9.86
N ILE A 137 -9.71 -9.67 -8.76
CA ILE A 137 -10.65 -9.83 -7.65
C ILE A 137 -11.63 -8.65 -7.66
N GLY A 138 -12.93 -8.97 -7.52
CA GLY A 138 -13.96 -7.96 -7.31
C GLY A 138 -13.90 -7.37 -5.89
N SER A 139 -14.41 -6.16 -5.73
CA SER A 139 -14.53 -5.51 -4.42
C SER A 139 -15.37 -6.36 -3.47
N GLY A 140 -14.77 -6.89 -2.41
CA GLY A 140 -15.47 -7.65 -1.36
C GLY A 140 -14.69 -8.80 -0.73
N ASP A 141 -13.59 -9.24 -1.33
CA ASP A 141 -12.85 -10.42 -0.86
C ASP A 141 -11.57 -10.08 -0.08
N ILE A 142 -11.56 -8.95 0.61
CA ILE A 142 -10.39 -8.52 1.39
C ILE A 142 -10.62 -8.86 2.85
N GLY A 143 -9.85 -9.82 3.38
CA GLY A 143 -9.77 -10.12 4.81
C GLY A 143 -8.68 -9.31 5.50
N ILE A 144 -8.92 -8.86 6.72
CA ILE A 144 -7.90 -8.25 7.59
C ILE A 144 -7.48 -9.32 8.60
N ASP A 145 -6.18 -9.59 8.68
CA ASP A 145 -5.62 -10.47 9.70
C ASP A 145 -4.94 -9.60 10.78
N ASP A 146 -5.51 -9.60 11.98
CA ASP A 146 -5.13 -8.71 13.09
C ASP A 146 -3.99 -9.25 13.99
N ASP A 147 -3.28 -10.31 13.58
CA ASP A 147 -2.43 -11.10 14.47
C ASP A 147 -0.97 -10.64 14.58
N PHE A 148 -0.61 -9.40 14.20
CA PHE A 148 0.77 -8.91 14.33
C PHE A 148 0.88 -7.60 15.12
N ASP A 149 1.73 -7.61 16.15
CA ASP A 149 2.19 -6.42 16.89
C ASP A 149 2.77 -5.36 15.94
N ASN A 150 2.03 -4.25 15.74
CA ASN A 150 2.37 -3.09 14.90
C ASN A 150 2.23 -3.23 13.38
N GLU A 151 1.73 -4.32 12.85
CA GLU A 151 1.40 -4.46 11.43
C GLU A 151 -0.08 -4.83 11.27
N HIS A 152 -0.80 -4.11 10.40
CA HIS A 152 -2.11 -4.55 9.91
C HIS A 152 -1.90 -5.32 8.61
N VAL A 153 -2.28 -6.59 8.59
CA VAL A 153 -2.15 -7.43 7.40
C VAL A 153 -3.52 -7.60 6.77
N VAL A 154 -3.66 -7.11 5.56
CA VAL A 154 -4.83 -7.36 4.70
C VAL A 154 -4.47 -8.48 3.75
N VAL A 155 -5.17 -9.61 3.84
CA VAL A 155 -4.97 -10.76 2.94
C VAL A 155 -6.11 -10.80 1.94
N ILE A 156 -5.75 -10.80 0.66
CA ILE A 156 -6.70 -11.04 -0.43
C ILE A 156 -6.68 -12.55 -0.69
N PRO A 157 -7.80 -13.27 -0.52
CA PRO A 157 -7.83 -14.72 -0.68
C PRO A 157 -7.53 -15.14 -2.12
N ASP A 158 -7.00 -16.37 -2.23
CA ASP A 158 -6.64 -17.02 -3.49
C ASP A 158 -7.86 -17.37 -4.38
#